data_f466c6c5c06808ed82941a6baf6c2329
#
_entry.id   f466c6c5c06808ed82941a6baf6c2329
#
_cell.length_a   1.000
_cell.length_b   1.000
_cell.length_c   1.000
_cell.angle_alpha   90.00
_cell.angle_beta   90.00
_cell.angle_gamma   90.00
#
_symmetry.space_group_name_H-M   'P 1'
#
loop_
_entity.id
_entity.type
_entity.pdbx_description
1 polymer ?
#
loop_
_entity_poly.entity_id
_entity_poly.type
_entity_poly.pdbx_seq_one_letter_code
_entity_poly.pdbx_strand_id
1 'polypeptide(L)'
;MIKIKKILRWAVALFFSSTILSVVLLRFVPVYVTPLMVIRCFEQIGSGKSVTMHHHWVPLKDISPHLPVAVMTSEDQRFLRHHGFDYAAIEKAARRNLKGGKRKLGASTISQQTAKNVFLWQGRSWIRKGFEVYFTALIELMWSKQRIME
;
A
#
# COMPACT_ATOMS: atom_id res chain seq x y z
N MET A 1 20.12 26.91 17.45
CA MET A 1 18.70 26.52 17.45
C MET A 1 17.95 26.92 16.16
N ILE A 2 18.09 28.14 15.63
CA ILE A 2 17.35 28.61 14.41
C ILE A 2 17.67 27.77 13.17
N LYS A 3 18.94 27.37 12.95
CA LYS A 3 19.35 26.54 11.81
C LYS A 3 18.69 25.15 11.84
N ILE A 4 18.60 24.50 13.00
CA ILE A 4 17.99 23.16 13.15
C ILE A 4 16.48 23.21 12.83
N LYS A 5 15.77 24.21 13.33
CA LYS A 5 14.34 24.40 13.02
C LYS A 5 14.10 24.63 11.52
N LYS A 6 15.01 25.33 10.83
CA LYS A 6 14.93 25.55 9.39
C LYS A 6 15.16 24.25 8.63
N ILE A 7 16.18 23.47 9.00
CA ILE A 7 16.48 22.16 8.39
C ILE A 7 15.29 21.21 8.55
N LEU A 8 14.74 21.13 9.77
CA LEU A 8 13.57 20.26 10.04
C LEU A 8 12.36 20.66 9.20
N ARG A 9 12.05 21.95 9.04
CA ARG A 9 10.96 22.42 8.18
C ARG A 9 11.15 22.01 6.73
N TRP A 10 12.39 22.17 6.21
CA TRP A 10 12.68 21.76 4.84
C TRP A 10 12.62 20.25 4.65
N ALA A 11 13.09 19.46 5.62
CA ALA A 11 12.99 18.00 5.59
C ALA A 11 11.52 17.53 5.56
N VAL A 12 10.67 18.13 6.40
CA VAL A 12 9.23 17.83 6.43
C VAL A 12 8.56 18.25 5.11
N ALA A 13 8.85 19.45 4.60
CA ALA A 13 8.30 19.92 3.34
C ALA A 13 8.74 19.01 2.17
N LEU A 14 10.00 18.60 2.12
CA LEU A 14 10.53 17.69 1.11
C LEU A 14 9.86 16.32 1.19
N PHE A 15 9.66 15.78 2.39
CA PHE A 15 8.97 14.51 2.59
C PHE A 15 7.55 14.57 2.02
N PHE A 16 6.74 15.53 2.43
CA PHE A 16 5.35 15.63 1.96
C PHE A 16 5.27 15.92 0.46
N SER A 17 6.08 16.85 -0.07
CA SER A 17 6.07 17.14 -1.50
C SER A 17 6.51 15.95 -2.34
N SER A 18 7.55 15.21 -1.95
CA SER A 18 8.02 14.03 -2.69
C SER A 18 7.00 12.89 -2.66
N THR A 19 6.38 12.62 -1.52
CA THR A 19 5.37 11.56 -1.38
C THR A 19 4.09 11.90 -2.14
N ILE A 20 3.59 13.13 -2.04
CA ILE A 20 2.42 13.58 -2.81
C ILE A 20 2.72 13.50 -4.31
N LEU A 21 3.88 14.01 -4.73
CA LEU A 21 4.29 13.95 -6.14
C LEU A 21 4.36 12.51 -6.66
N SER A 22 4.91 11.58 -5.87
CA SER A 22 4.97 10.16 -6.24
C SER A 22 3.57 9.55 -6.42
N VAL A 23 2.62 9.87 -5.53
CA VAL A 23 1.23 9.42 -5.66
C VAL A 23 0.56 10.01 -6.91
N VAL A 24 0.78 11.30 -7.18
CA VAL A 24 0.25 11.96 -8.39
C VAL A 24 0.83 11.35 -9.67
N LEU A 25 2.14 11.11 -9.73
CA LEU A 25 2.79 10.50 -10.88
C LEU A 25 2.29 9.08 -11.13
N LEU A 26 2.23 8.25 -10.08
CA LEU A 26 1.77 6.86 -10.17
C LEU A 26 0.25 6.73 -10.39
N ARG A 27 -0.50 7.81 -10.35
CA ARG A 27 -1.87 7.83 -10.84
C ARG A 27 -1.96 7.55 -12.34
N PHE A 28 -0.99 8.04 -13.11
CA PHE A 28 -1.01 8.04 -14.58
C PHE A 28 0.00 7.07 -15.21
N VAL A 29 1.04 6.71 -14.46
CA VAL A 29 2.14 5.87 -14.93
C VAL A 29 2.03 4.48 -14.30
N PRO A 30 2.22 3.39 -15.09
CA PRO A 30 2.28 2.04 -14.55
C PRO A 30 3.34 1.88 -13.47
N VAL A 31 3.05 1.05 -12.47
CA VAL A 31 3.99 0.75 -11.38
C VAL A 31 4.94 -0.35 -11.82
N TYR A 32 6.05 0.01 -12.47
CA TYR A 32 7.05 -0.96 -12.93
C TYR A 32 8.00 -1.42 -11.82
N VAL A 33 8.28 -0.55 -10.84
CA VAL A 33 9.22 -0.85 -9.76
C VAL A 33 8.64 -0.34 -8.44
N THR A 34 8.73 -1.15 -7.39
CA THR A 34 8.32 -0.77 -6.04
C THR A 34 9.51 -0.82 -5.08
N PRO A 35 9.49 -0.09 -3.95
CA PRO A 35 10.53 -0.20 -2.92
C PRO A 35 10.77 -1.64 -2.48
N LEU A 36 9.71 -2.44 -2.42
CA LEU A 36 9.80 -3.85 -2.06
C LEU A 36 10.62 -4.66 -3.07
N MET A 37 10.43 -4.44 -4.38
CA MET A 37 11.22 -5.11 -5.42
C MET A 37 12.69 -4.78 -5.30
N VAL A 38 13.02 -3.51 -5.08
CA VAL A 38 14.41 -3.06 -4.88
C VAL A 38 15.04 -3.72 -3.65
N ILE A 39 14.33 -3.74 -2.52
CA ILE A 39 14.79 -4.41 -1.30
C ILE A 39 15.06 -5.90 -1.56
N ARG A 40 14.18 -6.58 -2.29
CA ARG A 40 14.37 -7.99 -2.65
C ARG A 40 15.60 -8.25 -3.52
N CYS A 41 15.91 -7.35 -4.46
CA CYS A 41 17.14 -7.44 -5.23
C CYS A 41 18.38 -7.31 -4.33
N PHE A 42 18.39 -6.38 -3.38
CA PHE A 42 19.49 -6.26 -2.42
C PHE A 42 19.62 -7.48 -1.50
N GLU A 43 18.51 -8.06 -1.05
CA GLU A 43 18.53 -9.30 -0.26
C GLU A 43 19.11 -10.48 -1.06
N GLN A 44 18.82 -10.58 -2.35
CA GLN A 44 19.40 -11.60 -3.25
C GLN A 44 20.92 -11.41 -3.38
N ILE A 45 21.39 -10.19 -3.61
CA ILE A 45 22.83 -9.87 -3.65
C ILE A 45 23.50 -10.26 -2.34
N GLY A 46 22.94 -9.85 -1.20
CA GLY A 46 23.51 -10.16 0.12
C GLY A 46 23.54 -11.66 0.46
N SER A 47 22.68 -12.46 -0.16
CA SER A 47 22.67 -13.93 0.00
C SER A 47 23.44 -14.67 -1.08
N GLY A 48 24.21 -13.98 -1.92
CA GLY A 48 25.04 -14.59 -2.97
C GLY A 48 24.23 -15.22 -4.12
N LYS A 49 22.95 -14.85 -4.27
CA LYS A 49 22.09 -15.35 -5.35
C LYS A 49 22.15 -14.40 -6.55
N SER A 50 21.88 -14.95 -7.74
CA SER A 50 21.67 -14.13 -8.94
C SER A 50 20.46 -13.21 -8.75
N VAL A 51 20.60 -11.94 -9.13
CA VAL A 51 19.50 -10.99 -9.06
C VAL A 51 18.49 -11.30 -10.15
N THR A 52 17.29 -11.67 -9.74
CA THR A 52 16.17 -11.93 -10.65
C THR A 52 14.96 -11.13 -10.21
N MET A 53 14.37 -10.36 -11.14
CA MET A 53 13.15 -9.62 -10.93
C MET A 53 12.20 -9.93 -12.08
N HIS A 54 11.21 -10.78 -11.81
CA HIS A 54 10.15 -11.10 -12.77
C HIS A 54 8.92 -10.26 -12.43
N HIS A 55 8.72 -9.19 -13.15
CA HIS A 55 7.53 -8.35 -13.07
C HIS A 55 7.10 -7.94 -14.47
N HIS A 56 5.85 -8.20 -14.80
CA HIS A 56 5.21 -7.74 -16.02
C HIS A 56 3.91 -7.02 -15.66
N TRP A 57 3.87 -5.72 -15.93
CA TRP A 57 2.64 -4.95 -15.72
C TRP A 57 1.68 -5.19 -16.88
N VAL A 58 0.43 -5.48 -16.54
CA VAL A 58 -0.64 -5.69 -17.50
C VAL A 58 -1.80 -4.74 -17.16
N PRO A 59 -2.31 -3.97 -18.11
CA PRO A 59 -3.44 -3.07 -17.84
C PRO A 59 -4.69 -3.89 -17.49
N LEU A 60 -5.51 -3.35 -16.60
CA LEU A 60 -6.70 -4.04 -16.10
C LEU A 60 -7.66 -4.50 -17.21
N LYS A 61 -7.74 -3.76 -18.32
CA LYS A 61 -8.55 -4.11 -19.50
C LYS A 61 -8.11 -5.41 -20.20
N ASP A 62 -6.84 -5.80 -20.04
CA ASP A 62 -6.26 -7.00 -20.66
C ASP A 62 -6.27 -8.20 -19.69
N ILE A 63 -6.83 -8.00 -18.49
CA ILE A 63 -7.03 -9.03 -17.47
C ILE A 63 -8.49 -9.50 -17.52
N SER A 64 -8.73 -10.78 -17.23
CA SER A 64 -10.09 -11.32 -17.14
C SER A 64 -10.96 -10.46 -16.22
N PRO A 65 -12.16 -10.02 -16.63
CA PRO A 65 -13.04 -9.19 -15.81
C PRO A 65 -13.52 -9.90 -14.53
N HIS A 66 -13.40 -11.21 -14.46
CA HIS A 66 -13.72 -11.99 -13.27
C HIS A 66 -12.65 -11.88 -12.17
N LEU A 67 -11.40 -11.55 -12.53
CA LEU A 67 -10.30 -11.49 -11.54
C LEU A 67 -10.49 -10.34 -10.53
N PRO A 68 -10.78 -9.10 -10.92
CA PRO A 68 -11.08 -8.03 -9.96
C PRO A 68 -12.26 -8.37 -9.04
N VAL A 69 -13.30 -9.02 -9.57
CA VAL A 69 -14.46 -9.45 -8.78
C VAL A 69 -14.05 -10.51 -7.74
N ALA A 70 -13.24 -11.50 -8.16
CA ALA A 70 -12.74 -12.53 -7.25
C ALA A 70 -11.87 -11.92 -6.14
N VAL A 71 -10.97 -10.97 -6.47
CA VAL A 71 -10.13 -10.27 -5.50
C VAL A 71 -10.99 -9.47 -4.52
N MET A 72 -11.95 -8.68 -5.02
CA MET A 72 -12.86 -7.94 -4.14
C MET A 72 -13.66 -8.87 -3.23
N THR A 73 -14.13 -10.00 -3.73
CA THR A 73 -14.94 -10.94 -2.94
C THR A 73 -14.12 -11.62 -1.84
N SER A 74 -12.86 -11.94 -2.11
CA SER A 74 -11.98 -12.64 -1.17
C SER A 74 -11.32 -11.72 -0.15
N GLU A 75 -10.89 -10.53 -0.57
CA GLU A 75 -10.06 -9.64 0.24
C GLU A 75 -10.85 -8.47 0.86
N ASP A 76 -11.80 -7.90 0.11
CA ASP A 76 -12.48 -6.67 0.52
C ASP A 76 -13.85 -6.52 -0.16
N GLN A 77 -14.86 -7.21 0.37
CA GLN A 77 -16.22 -7.23 -0.20
C GLN A 77 -16.89 -5.85 -0.26
N ARG A 78 -16.38 -4.89 0.48
CA ARG A 78 -16.91 -3.52 0.55
C ARG A 78 -16.02 -2.49 -0.14
N PHE A 79 -15.05 -2.93 -0.94
CA PHE A 79 -14.04 -2.07 -1.60
C PHE A 79 -14.65 -0.85 -2.30
N LEU A 80 -15.75 -1.03 -3.01
CA LEU A 80 -16.43 0.05 -3.74
C LEU A 80 -17.27 0.98 -2.85
N ARG A 81 -17.45 0.64 -1.56
CA ARG A 81 -18.35 1.37 -0.63
C ARG A 81 -17.62 2.20 0.43
N HIS A 82 -16.34 1.91 0.68
CA HIS A 82 -15.55 2.66 1.65
C HIS A 82 -14.44 3.48 0.97
N HIS A 83 -13.87 4.42 1.71
CA HIS A 83 -12.77 5.28 1.27
C HIS A 83 -11.46 4.89 1.99
N GLY A 84 -10.92 3.73 1.61
CA GLY A 84 -9.63 3.22 2.11
C GLY A 84 -9.72 2.38 3.38
N PHE A 85 -10.69 2.61 4.25
CA PHE A 85 -10.83 1.91 5.52
C PHE A 85 -12.24 1.34 5.68
N ASP A 86 -12.36 0.02 5.85
CA ASP A 86 -13.62 -0.63 6.20
C ASP A 86 -13.77 -0.69 7.72
N TYR A 87 -14.37 0.35 8.30
CA TYR A 87 -14.57 0.44 9.75
C TYR A 87 -15.43 -0.72 10.31
N ALA A 88 -16.39 -1.22 9.55
CA ALA A 88 -17.20 -2.36 9.98
C ALA A 88 -16.38 -3.67 10.01
N ALA A 89 -15.51 -3.88 9.03
CA ALA A 89 -14.59 -5.01 9.04
C ALA A 89 -13.56 -4.90 10.19
N ILE A 90 -13.04 -3.69 10.44
CA ILE A 90 -12.12 -3.41 11.56
C ILE A 90 -12.81 -3.74 12.90
N GLU A 91 -14.02 -3.25 13.11
CA GLU A 91 -14.78 -3.52 14.33
C GLU A 91 -15.05 -5.02 14.52
N LYS A 92 -15.52 -5.69 13.47
CA LYS A 92 -15.75 -7.15 13.47
C LYS A 92 -14.47 -7.93 13.81
N ALA A 93 -13.34 -7.54 13.18
CA ALA A 93 -12.06 -8.18 13.46
C ALA A 93 -11.60 -7.95 14.90
N ALA A 94 -11.72 -6.72 15.41
CA ALA A 94 -11.38 -6.37 16.78
C ALA A 94 -12.21 -7.18 17.80
N ARG A 95 -13.53 -7.20 17.64
CA ARG A 95 -14.45 -7.98 18.50
C ARG A 95 -14.11 -9.47 18.49
N ARG A 96 -13.81 -10.04 17.31
CA ARG A 96 -13.45 -11.46 17.20
C ARG A 96 -12.10 -11.78 17.84
N ASN A 97 -11.11 -10.91 17.62
CA ASN A 97 -9.76 -11.09 18.13
C ASN A 97 -9.69 -10.97 19.66
N LEU A 98 -10.54 -10.11 20.26
CA LEU A 98 -10.69 -9.99 21.71
C LEU A 98 -11.30 -11.24 22.37
N LYS A 99 -12.15 -11.97 21.63
CA LYS A 99 -12.75 -13.23 22.13
C LYS A 99 -11.80 -14.43 22.13
N GLY A 100 -10.53 -14.26 21.81
CA GLY A 100 -9.49 -15.29 21.98
C GLY A 100 -9.49 -16.41 20.94
N GLY A 101 -9.95 -16.17 19.73
CA GLY A 101 -9.89 -17.15 18.63
C GLY A 101 -8.45 -17.53 18.26
N LYS A 102 -8.21 -18.83 18.01
CA LYS A 102 -6.88 -19.37 17.59
C LYS A 102 -6.29 -18.67 16.37
N ARG A 103 -7.09 -18.10 15.48
CA ARG A 103 -6.67 -17.39 14.27
C ARG A 103 -7.19 -15.96 14.30
N LYS A 104 -6.25 -15.00 14.30
CA LYS A 104 -6.60 -13.58 14.24
C LYS A 104 -7.20 -13.24 12.86
N LEU A 105 -8.30 -12.50 12.87
CA LEU A 105 -8.92 -11.97 11.67
C LEU A 105 -8.23 -10.67 11.27
N GLY A 106 -7.81 -10.56 10.02
CA GLY A 106 -7.34 -9.31 9.43
C GLY A 106 -8.51 -8.45 8.95
N ALA A 107 -8.29 -7.16 8.84
CA ALA A 107 -9.25 -6.19 8.31
C ALA A 107 -8.57 -5.17 7.38
N SER A 108 -7.47 -5.58 6.74
CA SER A 108 -6.79 -4.71 5.77
C SER A 108 -7.56 -4.72 4.45
N THR A 109 -7.86 -3.53 3.94
CA THR A 109 -8.56 -3.32 2.67
C THR A 109 -7.61 -3.45 1.47
N ILE A 110 -8.16 -3.58 0.27
CA ILE A 110 -7.39 -3.54 -0.98
C ILE A 110 -6.56 -2.25 -1.06
N SER A 111 -7.14 -1.09 -0.72
CA SER A 111 -6.44 0.19 -0.73
C SER A 111 -5.23 0.20 0.22
N GLN A 112 -5.36 -0.37 1.42
CA GLN A 112 -4.24 -0.51 2.36
C GLN A 112 -3.16 -1.46 1.82
N GLN A 113 -3.55 -2.54 1.16
CA GLN A 113 -2.62 -3.47 0.54
C GLN A 113 -1.86 -2.82 -0.63
N THR A 114 -2.56 -2.07 -1.48
CA THR A 114 -1.95 -1.30 -2.59
C THR A 114 -0.99 -0.25 -2.05
N ALA A 115 -1.40 0.58 -1.08
CA ALA A 115 -0.53 1.57 -0.45
C ALA A 115 0.75 0.94 0.14
N LYS A 116 0.60 -0.18 0.84
CA LYS A 116 1.73 -0.93 1.39
C LYS A 116 2.67 -1.45 0.30
N ASN A 117 2.13 -2.06 -0.74
CA ASN A 117 2.94 -2.75 -1.75
C ASN A 117 3.65 -1.77 -2.70
N VAL A 118 3.01 -0.64 -3.00
CA VAL A 118 3.55 0.36 -3.94
C VAL A 118 4.56 1.30 -3.28
N PHE A 119 4.33 1.72 -2.02
CA PHE A 119 5.10 2.79 -1.40
C PHE A 119 5.98 2.37 -0.22
N LEU A 120 5.76 1.18 0.36
CA LEU A 120 6.40 0.80 1.62
C LEU A 120 7.28 -0.45 1.49
N TRP A 121 7.99 -0.70 2.59
CA TRP A 121 8.87 -1.86 2.77
C TRP A 121 8.17 -3.00 3.52
N GLN A 122 8.78 -4.18 3.54
CA GLN A 122 8.32 -5.31 4.34
C GLN A 122 8.63 -5.13 5.83
N GLY A 123 7.89 -5.84 6.66
CA GLY A 123 8.08 -5.86 8.10
C GLY A 123 6.81 -5.49 8.87
N ARG A 124 6.87 -5.69 10.19
CA ARG A 124 5.77 -5.37 11.11
C ARG A 124 6.26 -4.30 12.08
N SER A 125 5.96 -3.04 11.82
CA SER A 125 6.20 -1.95 12.74
C SER A 125 5.03 -0.98 12.76
N TRP A 126 4.81 -0.32 13.89
CA TRP A 126 3.78 0.70 14.03
C TRP A 126 4.06 1.93 13.15
N ILE A 127 5.35 2.26 12.97
CA ILE A 127 5.78 3.35 12.08
C ILE A 127 5.35 3.05 10.64
N ARG A 128 5.66 1.85 10.14
CA ARG A 128 5.22 1.41 8.81
C ARG A 128 3.69 1.42 8.69
N LYS A 129 2.97 1.01 9.74
CA LYS A 129 1.50 1.07 9.75
C LYS A 129 0.98 2.50 9.68
N GLY A 130 1.64 3.45 10.32
CA GLY A 130 1.33 4.87 10.18
C GLY A 130 1.50 5.37 8.75
N PHE A 131 2.61 5.01 8.09
CA PHE A 131 2.80 5.32 6.65
C PHE A 131 1.77 4.63 5.75
N GLU A 132 1.38 3.39 6.05
CA GLU A 132 0.32 2.69 5.32
C GLU A 132 -1.00 3.47 5.38
N VAL A 133 -1.39 3.96 6.56
CA VAL A 133 -2.58 4.81 6.72
C VAL A 133 -2.45 6.10 5.92
N TYR A 134 -1.30 6.76 5.98
CA TYR A 134 -1.01 7.98 5.23
C TYR A 134 -1.14 7.78 3.71
N PHE A 135 -0.45 6.79 3.15
CA PHE A 135 -0.53 6.51 1.72
C PHE A 135 -1.91 6.00 1.29
N THR A 136 -2.60 5.24 2.13
CA THR A 136 -3.99 4.82 1.87
C THR A 136 -4.90 6.03 1.70
N ALA A 137 -4.80 7.02 2.58
CA ALA A 137 -5.57 8.25 2.46
C ALA A 137 -5.22 9.03 1.17
N LEU A 138 -3.94 9.13 0.82
CA LEU A 138 -3.50 9.81 -0.40
C LEU A 138 -4.02 9.12 -1.67
N ILE A 139 -3.88 7.80 -1.79
CA ILE A 139 -4.36 7.11 -3.00
C ILE A 139 -5.88 7.15 -3.11
N GLU A 140 -6.63 7.03 -2.02
CA GLU A 140 -8.09 7.16 -2.04
C GLU A 140 -8.57 8.57 -2.41
N LEU A 141 -7.81 9.59 -2.04
CA LEU A 141 -8.11 10.97 -2.42
C LEU A 141 -7.79 11.26 -3.89
N MET A 142 -6.75 10.64 -4.44
CA MET A 142 -6.19 11.01 -5.74
C MET A 142 -6.45 9.98 -6.85
N TRP A 143 -6.62 8.69 -6.52
CA TRP A 143 -6.80 7.62 -7.50
C TRP A 143 -8.26 7.18 -7.59
N SER A 144 -8.67 6.67 -8.75
CA SER A 144 -9.94 5.97 -8.86
C SER A 144 -9.86 4.57 -8.25
N LYS A 145 -10.99 3.98 -7.88
CA LYS A 145 -11.04 2.57 -7.44
C LYS A 145 -10.46 1.60 -8.47
N GLN A 146 -10.70 1.89 -9.75
CA GLN A 146 -10.11 1.14 -10.85
C GLN A 146 -8.57 1.20 -10.80
N ARG A 147 -8.00 2.40 -10.61
CA ARG A 147 -6.54 2.58 -10.53
C ARG A 147 -5.93 1.90 -9.30
N ILE A 148 -6.64 1.87 -8.17
CA ILE A 148 -6.20 1.17 -6.95
C ILE A 148 -6.19 -0.34 -7.16
N MET A 149 -7.12 -0.86 -7.97
CA MET A 149 -7.24 -2.27 -8.30
C MET A 149 -6.19 -2.73 -9.34
N GLU A 150 -5.78 -1.84 -10.24
CA GLU A 150 -4.79 -2.07 -11.27
C GLU A 150 -3.37 -2.18 -10.73
#